data_669ee4f9ea71e47a903ddd4c1ed50934
#
_entry.id   669ee4f9ea71e47a903ddd4c1ed50934
#
_cell.length_a   1.000
_cell.length_b   1.000
_cell.length_c   1.000
_cell.angle_alpha   90.00
_cell.angle_beta   90.00
_cell.angle_gamma   90.00
#
_symmetry.space_group_name_H-M   'P 1'
#
loop_
_entity.id
_entity.type
_entity.pdbx_description
1 polymer ?
#
loop_
_entity_poly.entity_id
_entity_poly.type
_entity_poly.pdbx_seq_one_letter_code
_entity_poly.pdbx_strand_id
1 'polypeptide(L)'
;MSLTELPVETAGNDIASARARAVEAFLAQARSSLLPGAGAPGDTLQAVADALVRLGQQRSLFPAAHFPVDAQRPAQVYRLAEDADGGFALYLSAGLAGKAQPPHDHTTWAVIAGVEGNERNVLYRREKTADPARDALVHQRTVDVASGSAVVLLPDDVHTIELVDGQDGRHLHFYGRALELLDRRVVFEGPQGGSYRHFAAPKNIRHPAITPQALKAALSDGEEIALLDVRETGVFVRSHILLAASAPLWRLEVLIDRLVPRRSTRIVLADADESLAHQAAAKLVRLGWRNVSVLAGGTRGWASAGYELFSGSNVPSKAFGEVIEHRKHTPWISVDELHERVERGDDIVVVDSRTPE
;
A
#
# COMPACT_ATOMS: atom_id res chain seq x y z
N MET A 1 -12.73 -29.03 -30.60
CA MET A 1 -13.26 -28.26 -29.49
C MET A 1 -12.40 -27.02 -29.34
N SER A 2 -12.96 -25.89 -29.74
CA SER A 2 -12.27 -24.60 -29.73
C SER A 2 -12.17 -24.11 -28.27
N LEU A 3 -10.97 -23.92 -27.78
CA LEU A 3 -10.72 -23.24 -26.50
C LEU A 3 -10.96 -21.75 -26.74
N THR A 4 -12.09 -21.27 -26.30
CA THR A 4 -12.40 -19.84 -26.25
C THR A 4 -11.45 -19.20 -25.23
N GLU A 5 -10.47 -18.46 -25.71
CA GLU A 5 -9.60 -17.64 -24.88
C GLU A 5 -10.46 -16.59 -24.14
N LEU A 6 -10.54 -16.71 -22.82
CA LEU A 6 -11.05 -15.64 -21.97
C LEU A 6 -10.07 -14.47 -22.06
N PRO A 7 -10.54 -13.23 -22.17
CA PRO A 7 -9.66 -12.07 -22.17
C PRO A 7 -8.90 -12.02 -20.85
N VAL A 8 -7.58 -12.17 -20.93
CA VAL A 8 -6.68 -11.94 -19.79
C VAL A 8 -6.74 -10.44 -19.48
N GLU A 9 -7.27 -10.08 -18.33
CA GLU A 9 -7.14 -8.72 -17.76
C GLU A 9 -5.66 -8.43 -17.45
N THR A 10 -4.87 -8.15 -18.47
CA THR A 10 -3.46 -7.76 -18.36
C THR A 10 -3.26 -6.34 -17.80
N ALA A 11 -4.34 -5.62 -17.54
CA ALA A 11 -4.31 -4.21 -17.11
C ALA A 11 -3.89 -3.97 -15.64
N GLY A 12 -4.00 -4.96 -14.74
CA GLY A 12 -3.83 -4.72 -13.30
C GLY A 12 -2.40 -4.41 -12.84
N ASN A 13 -1.40 -4.96 -13.52
CA ASN A 13 0.00 -4.88 -13.08
C ASN A 13 0.72 -3.61 -13.54
N ASP A 14 0.33 -3.06 -14.67
CA ASP A 14 0.87 -1.79 -15.17
C ASP A 14 0.36 -0.59 -14.34
N ILE A 15 -0.85 -0.68 -13.78
CA ILE A 15 -1.45 0.39 -12.98
C ILE A 15 -0.63 0.70 -11.72
N ALA A 16 -0.15 -0.29 -10.98
CA ALA A 16 0.64 -0.06 -9.76
C ALA A 16 1.97 0.63 -10.09
N SER A 17 2.67 0.18 -11.13
CA SER A 17 3.90 0.77 -11.60
C SER A 17 3.68 2.18 -12.18
N ALA A 18 2.63 2.38 -12.96
CA ALA A 18 2.27 3.68 -13.50
C ALA A 18 1.90 4.67 -12.37
N ARG A 19 1.13 4.24 -11.37
CA ARG A 19 0.84 5.03 -10.18
C ARG A 19 2.09 5.40 -9.42
N ALA A 20 3.01 4.46 -9.17
CA ALA A 20 4.27 4.75 -8.47
C ALA A 20 5.09 5.83 -9.19
N ARG A 21 5.21 5.75 -10.52
CA ARG A 21 5.90 6.78 -11.32
C ARG A 21 5.18 8.14 -11.26
N ALA A 22 3.86 8.16 -11.36
CA ALA A 22 3.08 9.40 -11.31
C ALA A 22 3.17 10.07 -9.92
N VAL A 23 3.13 9.28 -8.84
CA VAL A 23 3.33 9.76 -7.47
C VAL A 23 4.74 10.32 -7.29
N GLU A 24 5.78 9.66 -7.79
CA GLU A 24 7.15 10.16 -7.68
C GLU A 24 7.35 11.48 -8.45
N ALA A 25 6.78 11.58 -9.65
CA ALA A 25 6.79 12.82 -10.43
C ALA A 25 6.07 13.97 -9.70
N PHE A 26 4.91 13.69 -9.08
CA PHE A 26 4.20 14.65 -8.25
C PHE A 26 5.05 15.10 -7.06
N LEU A 27 5.67 14.17 -6.31
CA LEU A 27 6.50 14.50 -5.15
C LEU A 27 7.71 15.35 -5.54
N ALA A 28 8.35 15.06 -6.67
CA ALA A 28 9.46 15.87 -7.18
C ALA A 28 9.02 17.31 -7.47
N GLN A 29 7.86 17.48 -8.13
CA GLN A 29 7.29 18.79 -8.39
C GLN A 29 6.89 19.52 -7.10
N ALA A 30 6.23 18.84 -6.16
CA ALA A 30 5.83 19.42 -4.88
C ALA A 30 7.04 19.90 -4.07
N ARG A 31 8.11 19.10 -3.98
CA ARG A 31 9.36 19.51 -3.32
C ARG A 31 9.96 20.75 -3.97
N SER A 32 10.01 20.81 -5.30
CA SER A 32 10.51 22.00 -6.01
C SER A 32 9.69 23.25 -5.71
N SER A 33 8.36 23.14 -5.62
CA SER A 33 7.47 24.26 -5.31
C SER A 33 7.60 24.75 -3.86
N LEU A 34 8.00 23.87 -2.93
CA LEU A 34 8.08 24.16 -1.50
C LEU A 34 9.50 24.53 -1.02
N LEU A 35 10.47 24.66 -1.93
CA LEU A 35 11.81 25.12 -1.59
C LEU A 35 11.80 26.55 -1.04
N PRO A 36 12.70 26.89 -0.08
CA PRO A 36 12.86 28.26 0.39
C PRO A 36 13.10 29.23 -0.78
N GLY A 37 12.31 30.30 -0.85
CA GLY A 37 12.41 31.31 -1.92
C GLY A 37 11.58 31.03 -3.17
N ALA A 38 10.80 29.96 -3.22
CA ALA A 38 9.94 29.65 -4.37
C ALA A 38 8.68 30.52 -4.50
N GLY A 39 8.39 31.40 -3.54
CA GLY A 39 7.24 32.32 -3.53
C GLY A 39 6.58 32.47 -2.15
N ALA A 40 5.46 33.20 -2.09
CA ALA A 40 4.67 33.31 -0.86
C ALA A 40 4.05 31.95 -0.50
N PRO A 41 3.84 31.62 0.82
CA PRO A 41 3.29 30.31 1.24
C PRO A 41 1.96 29.96 0.56
N GLY A 42 1.09 30.92 0.29
CA GLY A 42 -0.18 30.68 -0.41
C GLY A 42 0.00 30.28 -1.88
N ASP A 43 0.91 30.95 -2.58
CA ASP A 43 1.18 30.66 -4.00
C ASP A 43 1.87 29.30 -4.16
N THR A 44 2.76 28.96 -3.24
CA THR A 44 3.47 27.67 -3.26
C THR A 44 2.54 26.49 -3.00
N LEU A 45 1.59 26.61 -2.05
CA LEU A 45 0.58 25.59 -1.79
C LEU A 45 -0.44 25.50 -2.93
N GLN A 46 -0.75 26.60 -3.63
CA GLN A 46 -1.61 26.55 -4.81
C GLN A 46 -0.94 25.78 -5.95
N ALA A 47 0.36 25.98 -6.19
CA ALA A 47 1.10 25.21 -7.19
C ALA A 47 1.14 23.71 -6.87
N VAL A 48 1.23 23.35 -5.59
CA VAL A 48 1.09 21.96 -5.13
C VAL A 48 -0.33 21.44 -5.37
N ALA A 49 -1.37 22.24 -5.10
CA ALA A 49 -2.75 21.86 -5.33
C ALA A 49 -3.02 21.58 -6.81
N ASP A 50 -2.53 22.43 -7.71
CA ASP A 50 -2.64 22.23 -9.15
C ASP A 50 -1.94 20.95 -9.62
N ALA A 51 -0.78 20.63 -9.04
CA ALA A 51 -0.07 19.39 -9.33
C ALA A 51 -0.84 18.15 -8.81
N LEU A 52 -1.41 18.25 -7.60
CA LEU A 52 -2.19 17.16 -7.01
C LEU A 52 -3.49 16.92 -7.78
N VAL A 53 -4.15 17.98 -8.28
CA VAL A 53 -5.32 17.89 -9.18
C VAL A 53 -4.95 17.12 -10.44
N ARG A 54 -3.82 17.44 -11.09
CA ARG A 54 -3.37 16.70 -12.28
C ARG A 54 -3.10 15.23 -11.99
N LEU A 55 -2.59 14.89 -10.81
CA LEU A 55 -2.43 13.50 -10.39
C LEU A 55 -3.80 12.83 -10.18
N GLY A 56 -4.73 13.49 -9.47
CA GLY A 56 -6.07 12.98 -9.20
C GLY A 56 -6.92 12.76 -10.46
N GLN A 57 -6.73 13.59 -11.49
CA GLN A 57 -7.39 13.43 -12.78
C GLN A 57 -6.99 12.17 -13.55
N GLN A 58 -5.85 11.55 -13.22
CA GLN A 58 -5.45 10.25 -13.74
C GLN A 58 -6.20 9.10 -13.02
N ARG A 59 -7.53 9.13 -13.08
CA ARG A 59 -8.43 8.23 -12.31
C ARG A 59 -8.12 6.76 -12.46
N SER A 60 -7.66 6.33 -13.64
CA SER A 60 -7.28 4.94 -13.91
C SER A 60 -6.13 4.43 -13.04
N LEU A 61 -5.32 5.32 -12.47
CA LEU A 61 -4.25 4.95 -11.53
C LEU A 61 -4.78 4.61 -10.13
N PHE A 62 -6.04 4.94 -9.83
CA PHE A 62 -6.64 4.79 -8.51
C PHE A 62 -7.94 3.97 -8.54
N PRO A 63 -7.96 2.76 -9.14
CA PRO A 63 -9.17 1.94 -9.20
C PRO A 63 -9.61 1.50 -7.80
N ALA A 64 -10.93 1.36 -7.58
CA ALA A 64 -11.51 0.98 -6.28
C ALA A 64 -10.95 -0.35 -5.74
N ALA A 65 -10.65 -1.30 -6.63
CA ALA A 65 -10.10 -2.61 -6.24
C ALA A 65 -8.73 -2.52 -5.52
N HIS A 66 -7.95 -1.45 -5.76
CA HIS A 66 -6.69 -1.21 -5.06
C HIS A 66 -6.86 -0.49 -3.71
N PHE A 67 -8.05 0.06 -3.44
CA PHE A 67 -8.37 0.87 -2.26
C PHE A 67 -9.72 0.44 -1.66
N PRO A 68 -9.86 -0.85 -1.27
CA PRO A 68 -11.14 -1.39 -0.87
C PRO A 68 -11.68 -0.75 0.42
N VAL A 69 -12.96 -0.40 0.38
CA VAL A 69 -13.80 -0.06 1.52
C VAL A 69 -15.03 -0.98 1.50
N ASP A 70 -15.59 -1.26 2.66
CA ASP A 70 -16.75 -2.13 2.82
C ASP A 70 -17.61 -1.67 4.02
N ALA A 71 -18.75 -2.34 4.25
CA ALA A 71 -19.65 -1.96 5.34
C ALA A 71 -19.00 -2.07 6.74
N GLN A 72 -18.02 -2.95 6.93
CA GLN A 72 -17.26 -3.08 8.17
C GLN A 72 -16.17 -2.00 8.27
N ARG A 73 -15.71 -1.49 7.13
CA ARG A 73 -14.68 -0.46 7.00
C ARG A 73 -15.14 0.61 6.00
N PRO A 74 -16.15 1.43 6.36
CA PRO A 74 -16.77 2.38 5.42
C PRO A 74 -15.88 3.56 5.07
N ALA A 75 -14.76 3.70 5.75
CA ALA A 75 -13.76 4.73 5.47
C ALA A 75 -12.36 4.19 5.76
N GLN A 76 -11.42 4.45 4.85
CA GLN A 76 -10.06 3.96 4.98
C GLN A 76 -9.06 4.94 4.37
N VAL A 77 -7.91 5.09 5.04
CA VAL A 77 -6.77 5.87 4.56
C VAL A 77 -5.69 4.91 4.04
N TYR A 78 -5.22 5.17 2.83
CA TYR A 78 -4.17 4.41 2.15
C TYR A 78 -2.93 5.27 1.96
N ARG A 79 -1.79 4.84 2.46
CA ARG A 79 -0.51 5.52 2.23
C ARG A 79 0.00 5.22 0.84
N LEU A 80 0.29 6.26 0.06
CA LEU A 80 0.91 6.16 -1.27
C LEU A 80 2.40 6.50 -1.21
N ALA A 81 2.77 7.49 -0.39
CA ALA A 81 4.15 7.91 -0.19
C ALA A 81 4.34 8.59 1.17
N GLU A 82 5.56 8.53 1.68
CA GLU A 82 5.99 9.23 2.89
C GLU A 82 7.50 9.47 2.81
N ASP A 83 7.98 10.62 3.26
CA ASP A 83 9.41 10.88 3.39
C ASP A 83 9.99 10.14 4.60
N ALA A 84 11.28 9.80 4.54
CA ALA A 84 11.95 8.99 5.57
C ALA A 84 11.91 9.63 6.97
N ASP A 85 11.89 10.96 7.04
CA ASP A 85 11.79 11.74 8.29
C ASP A 85 10.35 12.03 8.73
N GLY A 86 9.36 11.47 8.00
CA GLY A 86 7.93 11.75 8.23
C GLY A 86 7.52 13.17 7.84
N GLY A 87 8.28 13.82 6.97
CA GLY A 87 7.96 15.11 6.35
C GLY A 87 6.74 15.00 5.45
N PHE A 88 6.88 15.12 4.16
CA PHE A 88 5.75 15.01 3.25
C PHE A 88 5.15 13.61 3.23
N ALA A 89 3.82 13.54 3.31
CA ALA A 89 3.09 12.29 3.21
C ALA A 89 1.87 12.43 2.31
N LEU A 90 1.74 11.51 1.36
CA LEU A 90 0.61 11.42 0.43
C LEU A 90 -0.24 10.20 0.76
N TYR A 91 -1.52 10.45 0.95
CA TYR A 91 -2.52 9.41 1.19
C TYR A 91 -3.63 9.47 0.14
N LEU A 92 -4.32 8.35 -0.03
CA LEU A 92 -5.64 8.30 -0.64
C LEU A 92 -6.66 7.99 0.46
N SER A 93 -7.63 8.86 0.64
CA SER A 93 -8.80 8.64 1.48
C SER A 93 -9.90 8.01 0.62
N ALA A 94 -10.35 6.81 0.97
CA ALA A 94 -11.50 6.17 0.36
C ALA A 94 -12.65 6.09 1.36
N GLY A 95 -13.88 6.29 0.91
CA GLY A 95 -15.06 6.22 1.76
C GLY A 95 -16.31 5.83 0.99
N LEU A 96 -17.22 5.14 1.68
CA LEU A 96 -18.58 4.90 1.18
C LEU A 96 -19.41 6.20 1.26
N ALA A 97 -20.47 6.25 0.47
CA ALA A 97 -21.43 7.34 0.46
C ALA A 97 -21.88 7.73 1.88
N GLY A 98 -21.96 9.05 2.13
CA GLY A 98 -22.34 9.58 3.45
C GLY A 98 -21.28 9.50 4.53
N LYS A 99 -20.02 9.07 4.21
CA LYS A 99 -18.90 9.20 5.15
C LYS A 99 -18.76 10.66 5.54
N ALA A 100 -18.69 10.91 6.85
CA ALA A 100 -18.46 12.25 7.38
C ALA A 100 -17.41 12.22 8.49
N GLN A 101 -16.74 13.35 8.70
CA GLN A 101 -15.87 13.59 9.84
C GLN A 101 -16.22 14.92 10.50
N PRO A 102 -16.26 14.95 11.86
CA PRO A 102 -16.53 16.16 12.60
C PRO A 102 -15.44 17.22 12.38
N PRO A 103 -15.68 18.47 12.80
CA PRO A 103 -14.69 19.53 12.67
C PRO A 103 -13.38 19.18 13.37
N HIS A 104 -12.27 19.29 12.63
CA HIS A 104 -10.93 18.97 13.11
C HIS A 104 -9.87 19.83 12.43
N ASP A 105 -8.70 19.93 13.03
CA ASP A 105 -7.52 20.56 12.47
C ASP A 105 -6.45 19.52 12.07
N HIS A 106 -5.41 20.01 11.42
CA HIS A 106 -4.27 19.18 11.02
C HIS A 106 -2.94 19.56 11.70
N THR A 107 -2.84 20.75 12.30
CA THR A 107 -1.58 21.29 12.85
C THR A 107 -0.41 21.35 11.86
N THR A 108 -0.67 21.10 10.60
CA THR A 108 0.19 21.23 9.42
C THR A 108 -0.67 21.66 8.24
N TRP A 109 -0.08 22.16 7.19
CA TRP A 109 -0.83 22.40 5.96
C TRP A 109 -1.26 21.06 5.31
N ALA A 110 -2.37 21.09 4.60
CA ALA A 110 -2.86 19.98 3.81
C ALA A 110 -3.42 20.47 2.47
N VAL A 111 -3.29 19.62 1.44
CA VAL A 111 -3.95 19.81 0.15
C VAL A 111 -4.77 18.56 -0.14
N ILE A 112 -6.06 18.75 -0.44
CA ILE A 112 -6.98 17.67 -0.77
C ILE A 112 -7.44 17.85 -2.20
N ALA A 113 -7.32 16.83 -3.06
CA ALA A 113 -7.77 16.85 -4.44
C ALA A 113 -8.64 15.64 -4.77
N GLY A 114 -9.68 15.84 -5.59
CA GLY A 114 -10.63 14.81 -5.95
C GLY A 114 -10.09 13.85 -7.02
N VAL A 115 -10.31 12.56 -6.81
CA VAL A 115 -10.15 11.50 -7.81
C VAL A 115 -11.53 11.06 -8.32
N GLU A 116 -12.43 10.74 -7.40
CA GLU A 116 -13.80 10.31 -7.69
C GLU A 116 -14.72 10.63 -6.52
N GLY A 117 -16.00 10.87 -6.83
CA GLY A 117 -16.99 11.35 -5.86
C GLY A 117 -16.82 12.84 -5.56
N ASN A 118 -17.62 13.33 -4.64
CA ASN A 118 -17.62 14.73 -4.24
C ASN A 118 -17.49 14.82 -2.72
N GLU A 119 -16.41 15.45 -2.25
CA GLU A 119 -16.12 15.66 -0.83
C GLU A 119 -16.39 17.12 -0.47
N ARG A 120 -17.39 17.36 0.35
CA ARG A 120 -17.69 18.68 0.89
C ARG A 120 -16.79 18.98 2.08
N ASN A 121 -16.05 20.05 1.97
CA ASN A 121 -15.21 20.62 3.02
C ASN A 121 -15.83 21.93 3.51
N VAL A 122 -16.30 21.96 4.76
CA VAL A 122 -16.76 23.20 5.39
C VAL A 122 -15.64 23.71 6.28
N LEU A 123 -15.11 24.89 5.95
CA LEU A 123 -14.01 25.51 6.68
C LEU A 123 -14.51 26.49 7.72
N TYR A 124 -13.85 26.48 8.88
CA TYR A 124 -14.19 27.31 10.02
C TYR A 124 -12.96 28.06 10.52
N ARG A 125 -13.18 29.29 10.98
CA ARG A 125 -12.22 30.02 11.79
C ARG A 125 -12.46 29.69 13.26
N ARG A 126 -11.37 29.32 13.96
CA ARG A 126 -11.38 29.01 15.38
C ARG A 126 -11.28 30.32 16.18
N GLU A 127 -12.20 30.54 17.10
CA GLU A 127 -12.24 31.70 18.00
C GLU A 127 -12.17 31.25 19.46
N LYS A 128 -11.27 31.88 20.22
CA LYS A 128 -11.16 31.60 21.64
C LYS A 128 -12.39 32.17 22.38
N THR A 129 -12.91 31.38 23.32
CA THR A 129 -14.00 31.83 24.22
C THR A 129 -13.47 32.20 25.59
N ALA A 130 -14.33 32.68 26.47
CA ALA A 130 -13.96 32.94 27.87
C ALA A 130 -13.61 31.66 28.64
N ASP A 131 -14.12 30.52 28.22
CA ASP A 131 -13.79 29.21 28.76
C ASP A 131 -12.57 28.66 28.02
N PRO A 132 -11.41 28.47 28.66
CA PRO A 132 -10.19 27.97 27.99
C PRO A 132 -10.30 26.53 27.48
N ALA A 133 -11.30 25.76 27.96
CA ALA A 133 -11.56 24.40 27.50
C ALA A 133 -12.47 24.32 26.25
N ARG A 134 -12.96 25.46 25.75
CA ARG A 134 -13.93 25.56 24.69
C ARG A 134 -13.54 26.65 23.70
N ASP A 135 -13.69 26.36 22.40
CA ASP A 135 -13.54 27.33 21.32
C ASP A 135 -14.80 27.38 20.48
N ALA A 136 -15.12 28.54 19.92
CA ALA A 136 -16.18 28.69 18.93
C ALA A 136 -15.61 28.44 17.53
N LEU A 137 -16.46 27.90 16.65
CA LEU A 137 -16.17 27.74 15.23
C LEU A 137 -17.10 28.63 14.42
N VAL A 138 -16.52 29.56 13.66
CA VAL A 138 -17.26 30.48 12.79
C VAL A 138 -17.07 30.03 11.35
N HIS A 139 -18.17 29.72 10.67
CA HIS A 139 -18.16 29.33 9.25
C HIS A 139 -17.44 30.37 8.41
N GLN A 140 -16.50 29.95 7.57
CA GLN A 140 -15.81 30.81 6.60
C GLN A 140 -16.28 30.56 5.17
N ARG A 141 -16.16 29.35 4.72
CA ARG A 141 -16.50 28.94 3.35
C ARG A 141 -16.78 27.45 3.27
N THR A 142 -17.47 27.05 2.21
CA THR A 142 -17.68 25.65 1.83
C THR A 142 -17.00 25.42 0.48
N VAL A 143 -16.27 24.32 0.35
CA VAL A 143 -15.58 23.91 -0.87
C VAL A 143 -15.94 22.46 -1.16
N ASP A 144 -16.57 22.22 -2.30
CA ASP A 144 -16.82 20.88 -2.80
C ASP A 144 -15.64 20.45 -3.67
N VAL A 145 -15.01 19.34 -3.30
CA VAL A 145 -13.81 18.80 -3.94
C VAL A 145 -14.18 17.56 -4.74
N ALA A 146 -14.32 17.76 -6.05
CA ALA A 146 -14.53 16.70 -7.03
C ALA A 146 -13.29 16.54 -7.91
N SER A 147 -13.34 15.59 -8.87
CA SER A 147 -12.26 15.45 -9.85
C SER A 147 -12.02 16.76 -10.61
N GLY A 148 -10.79 17.24 -10.60
CA GLY A 148 -10.41 18.52 -11.21
C GLY A 148 -10.40 19.71 -10.25
N SER A 149 -10.72 19.54 -8.97
CA SER A 149 -10.64 20.58 -7.95
C SER A 149 -9.86 20.15 -6.71
N ALA A 150 -9.43 21.13 -5.93
CA ALA A 150 -8.73 20.92 -4.68
C ALA A 150 -9.09 21.99 -3.64
N VAL A 151 -8.83 21.67 -2.37
CA VAL A 151 -8.83 22.62 -1.26
C VAL A 151 -7.47 22.64 -0.60
N VAL A 152 -6.99 23.83 -0.26
CA VAL A 152 -5.79 24.08 0.54
C VAL A 152 -6.22 24.44 1.95
N LEU A 153 -5.61 23.79 2.93
CA LEU A 153 -5.80 23.98 4.35
C LEU A 153 -4.47 24.42 4.99
N LEU A 154 -4.52 25.47 5.79
CA LEU A 154 -3.39 25.94 6.60
C LEU A 154 -3.37 25.20 7.95
N PRO A 155 -2.25 25.28 8.71
CA PRO A 155 -2.10 24.53 9.98
C PRO A 155 -3.21 24.77 11.01
N ASP A 156 -3.77 25.97 11.03
CA ASP A 156 -4.78 26.39 12.02
C ASP A 156 -6.23 26.29 11.49
N ASP A 157 -6.39 25.89 10.21
CA ASP A 157 -7.72 25.72 9.63
C ASP A 157 -8.41 24.52 10.27
N VAL A 158 -9.69 24.74 10.62
CA VAL A 158 -10.60 23.69 11.07
C VAL A 158 -11.58 23.38 9.96
N HIS A 159 -11.78 22.12 9.64
CA HIS A 159 -12.78 21.74 8.63
C HIS A 159 -13.55 20.47 8.99
N THR A 160 -14.73 20.32 8.41
CA THR A 160 -15.46 19.04 8.30
C THR A 160 -15.23 18.43 6.95
N ILE A 161 -15.42 17.12 6.86
CA ILE A 161 -15.43 16.35 5.62
C ILE A 161 -16.75 15.59 5.53
N GLU A 162 -17.40 15.61 4.36
CA GLU A 162 -18.57 14.80 4.07
C GLU A 162 -18.57 14.37 2.60
N LEU A 163 -18.73 13.07 2.32
CA LEU A 163 -19.02 12.58 0.98
C LEU A 163 -20.49 12.82 0.67
N VAL A 164 -20.75 13.71 -0.29
CA VAL A 164 -22.09 14.14 -0.70
C VAL A 164 -22.54 13.43 -1.98
N ASP A 165 -23.75 13.75 -2.44
CA ASP A 165 -24.34 13.23 -3.70
C ASP A 165 -24.60 11.71 -3.71
N GLY A 166 -24.54 11.05 -2.54
CA GLY A 166 -24.85 9.62 -2.41
C GLY A 166 -23.86 8.70 -3.14
N GLN A 167 -22.65 9.16 -3.39
CA GLN A 167 -21.61 8.41 -4.09
C GLN A 167 -20.43 8.10 -3.17
N ASP A 168 -19.77 6.96 -3.41
CA ASP A 168 -18.49 6.66 -2.81
C ASP A 168 -17.43 7.64 -3.30
N GLY A 169 -16.42 7.91 -2.47
CA GLY A 169 -15.39 8.88 -2.79
C GLY A 169 -13.98 8.35 -2.62
N ARG A 170 -13.09 8.87 -3.47
CA ARG A 170 -11.63 8.72 -3.36
C ARG A 170 -10.98 10.07 -3.58
N HIS A 171 -10.18 10.51 -2.60
CA HIS A 171 -9.52 11.81 -2.59
C HIS A 171 -8.06 11.67 -2.20
N LEU A 172 -7.19 12.38 -2.89
CA LEU A 172 -5.78 12.47 -2.53
C LEU A 172 -5.59 13.53 -1.45
N HIS A 173 -4.91 13.17 -0.37
CA HIS A 173 -4.59 14.05 0.76
C HIS A 173 -3.08 14.14 0.89
N PHE A 174 -2.52 15.32 0.66
CA PHE A 174 -1.11 15.58 0.77
C PHE A 174 -0.84 16.51 1.96
N TYR A 175 -0.01 16.07 2.88
CA TYR A 175 0.29 16.78 4.13
C TYR A 175 1.75 17.18 4.22
N GLY A 176 2.02 18.30 4.89
CA GLY A 176 3.36 18.74 5.26
C GLY A 176 4.02 17.90 6.34
N ARG A 177 3.31 16.95 6.93
CA ARG A 177 3.82 15.99 7.91
C ARG A 177 2.95 14.73 7.94
N ALA A 178 3.57 13.58 8.16
CA ALA A 178 2.86 12.30 8.26
C ALA A 178 1.84 12.31 9.39
N LEU A 179 0.65 11.72 9.15
CA LEU A 179 -0.48 11.74 10.08
C LEU A 179 -0.14 11.20 11.46
N GLU A 180 0.70 10.18 11.55
CA GLU A 180 1.12 9.56 12.81
C GLU A 180 2.03 10.45 13.67
N LEU A 181 2.58 11.50 13.09
CA LEU A 181 3.42 12.49 13.78
C LEU A 181 2.65 13.74 14.18
N LEU A 182 1.35 13.80 13.91
CA LEU A 182 0.48 14.93 14.24
C LEU A 182 -0.17 14.69 15.63
N ASP A 183 0.60 14.87 16.68
CA ASP A 183 0.24 14.57 18.06
C ASP A 183 -0.63 15.64 18.74
N ARG A 184 -0.78 16.83 18.13
CA ARG A 184 -1.54 17.96 18.68
C ARG A 184 -2.84 18.28 17.97
N ARG A 185 -3.24 17.46 16.99
CA ARG A 185 -4.52 17.60 16.29
C ARG A 185 -5.69 17.53 17.26
N VAL A 186 -6.71 18.34 17.00
CA VAL A 186 -7.93 18.32 17.79
C VAL A 186 -9.16 18.07 16.94
N VAL A 187 -10.18 17.50 17.55
CA VAL A 187 -11.52 17.32 16.99
C VAL A 187 -12.54 17.95 17.93
N PHE A 188 -13.47 18.70 17.36
CA PHE A 188 -14.54 19.39 18.07
C PHE A 188 -15.81 18.54 18.12
N GLU A 189 -16.68 18.83 19.08
CA GLU A 189 -17.94 18.13 19.26
C GLU A 189 -18.93 18.38 18.12
N GLY A 190 -18.89 19.57 17.52
CA GLY A 190 -19.78 19.95 16.43
C GLY A 190 -19.38 21.20 15.69
N PRO A 191 -20.14 21.59 14.66
CA PRO A 191 -19.80 22.69 13.76
C PRO A 191 -19.89 24.09 14.40
N GLN A 192 -20.47 24.22 15.60
CA GLN A 192 -20.47 25.46 16.38
C GLN A 192 -19.24 25.57 17.31
N GLY A 193 -18.38 24.53 17.30
CA GLY A 193 -17.28 24.41 18.26
C GLY A 193 -17.73 23.73 19.55
N GLY A 194 -17.28 24.22 20.68
CA GLY A 194 -17.49 23.62 21.99
C GLY A 194 -16.23 23.01 22.56
N SER A 195 -16.37 21.94 23.32
CA SER A 195 -15.24 21.15 23.81
C SER A 195 -14.52 20.49 22.65
N TYR A 196 -13.23 20.27 22.81
CA TYR A 196 -12.42 19.55 21.85
C TYR A 196 -11.50 18.55 22.56
N ARG A 197 -11.12 17.53 21.85
CA ARG A 197 -10.23 16.47 22.34
C ARG A 197 -9.14 16.18 21.33
N HIS A 198 -8.10 15.50 21.77
CA HIS A 198 -7.05 15.01 20.87
C HIS A 198 -7.65 14.14 19.75
N PHE A 199 -7.23 14.41 18.52
CA PHE A 199 -7.62 13.66 17.33
C PHE A 199 -6.45 12.79 16.89
N ALA A 200 -6.39 11.56 17.41
CA ALA A 200 -5.34 10.62 17.06
C ALA A 200 -5.34 10.29 15.58
N ALA A 201 -4.17 9.99 15.04
CA ALA A 201 -4.03 9.43 13.70
C ALA A 201 -4.84 8.13 13.55
N PRO A 202 -5.30 7.80 12.33
CA PRO A 202 -5.91 6.50 12.07
C PRO A 202 -4.96 5.36 12.47
N LYS A 203 -5.43 4.46 13.32
CA LYS A 203 -4.61 3.32 13.81
C LYS A 203 -4.18 2.35 12.70
N ASN A 204 -4.96 2.30 11.62
CA ASN A 204 -4.80 1.32 10.54
C ASN A 204 -4.68 2.04 9.20
N ILE A 205 -3.60 2.79 8.99
CA ILE A 205 -3.25 3.31 7.67
C ILE A 205 -2.84 2.12 6.82
N ARG A 206 -3.53 1.94 5.70
CA ARG A 206 -3.32 0.81 4.78
C ARG A 206 -2.40 1.19 3.62
N HIS A 207 -2.15 0.24 2.75
CA HIS A 207 -1.43 0.40 1.49
C HIS A 207 -2.26 -0.20 0.35
N PRO A 208 -2.01 0.17 -0.91
CA PRO A 208 -2.76 -0.36 -2.04
C PRO A 208 -2.81 -1.88 -2.03
N ALA A 209 -3.97 -2.43 -2.33
CA ALA A 209 -4.19 -3.88 -2.37
C ALA A 209 -3.95 -4.45 -3.77
N ILE A 210 -3.59 -5.73 -3.83
CA ILE A 210 -3.63 -6.56 -5.03
C ILE A 210 -4.46 -7.81 -4.74
N THR A 211 -5.40 -8.14 -5.62
CA THR A 211 -6.22 -9.36 -5.44
C THR A 211 -5.40 -10.63 -5.71
N PRO A 212 -5.79 -11.80 -5.16
CA PRO A 212 -5.14 -13.08 -5.49
C PRO A 212 -5.08 -13.37 -6.99
N GLN A 213 -6.15 -13.05 -7.73
CA GLN A 213 -6.21 -13.24 -9.19
C GLN A 213 -5.22 -12.33 -9.91
N ALA A 214 -5.16 -11.05 -9.55
CA ALA A 214 -4.21 -10.10 -10.13
C ALA A 214 -2.76 -10.48 -9.80
N LEU A 215 -2.48 -10.93 -8.56
CA LEU A 215 -1.16 -11.45 -8.21
C LEU A 215 -0.79 -12.69 -9.03
N LYS A 216 -1.74 -13.64 -9.20
CA LYS A 216 -1.50 -14.84 -10.03
C LYS A 216 -1.12 -14.47 -11.46
N ALA A 217 -1.80 -13.51 -12.07
CA ALA A 217 -1.47 -12.98 -13.38
C ALA A 217 -0.09 -12.30 -13.38
N ALA A 218 0.21 -11.48 -12.37
CA ALA A 218 1.48 -10.78 -12.22
C ALA A 218 2.70 -11.71 -12.12
N LEU A 219 2.55 -12.85 -11.46
CA LEU A 219 3.63 -13.84 -11.34
C LEU A 219 3.97 -14.55 -12.67
N SER A 220 3.20 -14.29 -13.73
CA SER A 220 3.34 -14.94 -15.04
C SER A 220 3.43 -13.96 -16.22
N ASP A 221 3.45 -12.64 -15.97
CA ASP A 221 3.44 -11.61 -17.03
C ASP A 221 4.83 -11.33 -17.63
N GLY A 222 5.88 -11.93 -17.09
CA GLY A 222 7.27 -11.74 -17.54
C GLY A 222 7.94 -10.46 -17.01
N GLU A 223 7.22 -9.62 -16.29
CA GLU A 223 7.77 -8.41 -15.70
C GLU A 223 8.37 -8.66 -14.31
N GLU A 224 9.28 -7.78 -13.90
CA GLU A 224 9.92 -7.92 -12.58
C GLU A 224 8.93 -7.74 -11.42
N ILE A 225 8.90 -8.73 -10.53
CA ILE A 225 8.09 -8.72 -9.31
C ILE A 225 8.82 -9.39 -8.16
N ALA A 226 8.69 -8.84 -6.96
CA ALA A 226 9.13 -9.45 -5.71
C ALA A 226 7.91 -9.75 -4.83
N LEU A 227 7.59 -11.01 -4.64
CA LEU A 227 6.60 -11.45 -3.67
C LEU A 227 7.31 -11.80 -2.36
N LEU A 228 7.05 -11.04 -1.30
CA LEU A 228 7.71 -11.20 0.00
C LEU A 228 6.70 -11.65 1.05
N ASP A 229 6.95 -12.77 1.68
CA ASP A 229 6.20 -13.23 2.85
C ASP A 229 6.87 -12.71 4.12
N VAL A 230 6.14 -11.86 4.86
CA VAL A 230 6.67 -11.12 6.01
C VAL A 230 6.45 -11.82 7.36
N ARG A 231 5.91 -13.03 7.34
CA ARG A 231 5.75 -13.86 8.52
C ARG A 231 7.10 -14.44 8.98
N GLU A 232 7.12 -14.98 10.19
CA GLU A 232 8.28 -15.70 10.70
C GLU A 232 8.65 -16.88 9.78
N THR A 233 9.96 -17.14 9.63
CA THR A 233 10.47 -18.20 8.74
C THR A 233 9.85 -19.57 9.05
N GLY A 234 9.66 -19.91 10.33
CA GLY A 234 9.02 -21.18 10.71
C GLY A 234 7.54 -21.27 10.30
N VAL A 235 6.84 -20.13 10.14
CA VAL A 235 5.47 -20.08 9.60
C VAL A 235 5.50 -20.20 8.09
N PHE A 236 6.41 -19.48 7.43
CA PHE A 236 6.63 -19.54 5.99
C PHE A 236 6.89 -20.99 5.52
N VAL A 237 7.82 -21.70 6.16
CA VAL A 237 8.18 -23.07 5.78
C VAL A 237 7.00 -24.03 5.87
N ARG A 238 6.06 -23.80 6.76
CA ARG A 238 4.86 -24.65 6.87
C ARG A 238 3.85 -24.44 5.74
N SER A 239 3.72 -23.21 5.25
CA SER A 239 2.74 -22.87 4.21
C SER A 239 3.02 -21.53 3.60
N HIS A 240 3.32 -21.45 2.30
CA HIS A 240 3.59 -20.20 1.57
C HIS A 240 3.20 -20.28 0.09
N ILE A 241 3.16 -19.14 -0.59
CA ILE A 241 2.96 -19.07 -2.04
C ILE A 241 4.28 -19.45 -2.72
N LEU A 242 4.25 -20.30 -3.74
CA LEU A 242 5.40 -20.94 -4.38
C LEU A 242 6.59 -20.01 -4.66
N LEU A 243 6.33 -18.82 -5.19
CA LEU A 243 7.38 -17.87 -5.59
C LEU A 243 7.68 -16.81 -4.52
N ALA A 244 7.10 -16.93 -3.33
CA ALA A 244 7.37 -15.99 -2.24
C ALA A 244 8.77 -16.20 -1.66
N ALA A 245 9.46 -15.09 -1.40
CA ALA A 245 10.69 -15.09 -0.61
C ALA A 245 10.35 -14.81 0.86
N SER A 246 10.99 -15.54 1.80
CA SER A 246 10.84 -15.27 3.23
C SER A 246 11.57 -13.99 3.61
N ALA A 247 10.82 -12.99 4.09
CA ALA A 247 11.32 -11.69 4.51
C ALA A 247 10.65 -11.25 5.82
N PRO A 248 10.93 -11.91 6.96
CA PRO A 248 10.29 -11.64 8.23
C PRO A 248 10.32 -10.14 8.59
N LEU A 249 9.19 -9.61 9.06
CA LEU A 249 9.01 -8.17 9.32
C LEU A 249 10.14 -7.57 10.17
N TRP A 250 10.63 -8.28 11.18
CA TRP A 250 11.69 -7.82 12.07
C TRP A 250 13.09 -7.76 11.42
N ARG A 251 13.28 -8.46 10.29
CA ARG A 251 14.52 -8.44 9.50
C ARG A 251 14.40 -7.67 8.19
N LEU A 252 13.22 -7.20 7.84
CA LEU A 252 12.92 -6.66 6.53
C LEU A 252 13.89 -5.54 6.12
N GLU A 253 14.17 -4.62 7.04
CA GLU A 253 15.07 -3.47 6.80
C GLU A 253 16.50 -3.87 6.44
N VAL A 254 16.97 -5.01 6.98
CA VAL A 254 18.30 -5.56 6.69
C VAL A 254 18.32 -6.39 5.40
N LEU A 255 17.19 -6.99 5.05
CA LEU A 255 17.11 -7.92 3.93
C LEU A 255 16.73 -7.23 2.61
N ILE A 256 15.99 -6.13 2.67
CA ILE A 256 15.28 -5.60 1.52
C ILE A 256 16.21 -5.16 0.38
N ASP A 257 17.31 -4.49 0.65
CA ASP A 257 18.25 -4.06 -0.38
C ASP A 257 18.89 -5.23 -1.15
N ARG A 258 19.03 -6.38 -0.48
CA ARG A 258 19.52 -7.61 -1.09
C ARG A 258 18.43 -8.34 -1.87
N LEU A 259 17.21 -8.40 -1.33
CA LEU A 259 16.07 -9.10 -1.97
C LEU A 259 15.50 -8.31 -3.14
N VAL A 260 15.50 -6.98 -3.03
CA VAL A 260 14.88 -6.07 -3.99
C VAL A 260 15.81 -4.86 -4.21
N PRO A 261 16.89 -5.02 -4.98
CA PRO A 261 17.91 -3.97 -5.13
C PRO A 261 17.43 -2.76 -5.94
N ARG A 262 16.39 -2.91 -6.76
CA ARG A 262 15.82 -1.81 -7.56
C ARG A 262 14.60 -1.21 -6.89
N ARG A 263 14.60 0.10 -6.65
CA ARG A 263 13.47 0.83 -6.02
C ARG A 263 12.19 0.82 -6.87
N SER A 264 12.31 0.57 -8.17
CA SER A 264 11.18 0.49 -9.12
C SER A 264 10.50 -0.86 -9.17
N THR A 265 11.09 -1.91 -8.61
CA THR A 265 10.54 -3.28 -8.61
C THR A 265 9.12 -3.29 -8.00
N ARG A 266 8.21 -4.02 -8.64
CA ARG A 266 6.89 -4.29 -8.07
C ARG A 266 7.04 -5.20 -6.85
N ILE A 267 6.66 -4.71 -5.67
CA ILE A 267 6.68 -5.49 -4.43
C ILE A 267 5.26 -5.84 -4.03
N VAL A 268 5.02 -7.11 -3.79
CA VAL A 268 3.80 -7.60 -3.16
C VAL A 268 4.17 -8.23 -1.81
N LEU A 269 3.52 -7.74 -0.76
CA LEU A 269 3.71 -8.22 0.60
C LEU A 269 2.57 -9.15 0.98
N ALA A 270 2.91 -10.30 1.52
CA ALA A 270 1.95 -11.29 2.00
C ALA A 270 2.24 -11.66 3.46
N ASP A 271 1.18 -11.91 4.19
CA ASP A 271 1.18 -12.56 5.50
C ASP A 271 -0.08 -13.44 5.61
N ALA A 272 -0.58 -13.70 6.81
CA ALA A 272 -1.78 -14.53 6.97
C ALA A 272 -3.08 -13.78 6.62
N ASP A 273 -3.17 -12.46 6.97
CA ASP A 273 -4.42 -11.69 7.00
C ASP A 273 -4.24 -10.17 6.80
N GLU A 274 -3.15 -9.74 6.19
CA GLU A 274 -2.73 -8.36 5.88
C GLU A 274 -2.14 -7.56 7.07
N SER A 275 -2.22 -8.03 8.30
CA SER A 275 -1.84 -7.23 9.47
C SER A 275 -0.34 -6.89 9.52
N LEU A 276 0.54 -7.87 9.28
CA LEU A 276 1.98 -7.66 9.19
C LEU A 276 2.39 -7.03 7.87
N ALA A 277 1.70 -7.36 6.77
CA ALA A 277 2.00 -6.85 5.45
C ALA A 277 1.84 -5.33 5.36
N HIS A 278 0.81 -4.74 6.00
CA HIS A 278 0.68 -3.28 6.08
C HIS A 278 1.79 -2.62 6.91
N GLN A 279 2.26 -3.25 7.99
CA GLN A 279 3.40 -2.76 8.76
C GLN A 279 4.69 -2.80 7.94
N ALA A 280 4.91 -3.89 7.20
CA ALA A 280 6.02 -4.03 6.28
C ALA A 280 5.99 -2.98 5.17
N ALA A 281 4.81 -2.77 4.56
CA ALA A 281 4.62 -1.74 3.54
C ALA A 281 4.94 -0.34 4.06
N ALA A 282 4.53 0.01 5.28
CA ALA A 282 4.86 1.29 5.90
C ALA A 282 6.38 1.49 6.04
N LYS A 283 7.11 0.42 6.44
CA LYS A 283 8.59 0.46 6.50
C LYS A 283 9.20 0.67 5.12
N LEU A 284 8.77 -0.09 4.11
CA LEU A 284 9.30 0.01 2.75
C LEU A 284 9.05 1.37 2.11
N VAL A 285 7.85 1.93 2.28
CA VAL A 285 7.52 3.26 1.76
C VAL A 285 8.43 4.33 2.37
N ARG A 286 8.69 4.30 3.68
CA ARG A 286 9.64 5.21 4.35
C ARG A 286 11.08 5.03 3.87
N LEU A 287 11.47 3.80 3.53
CA LEU A 287 12.78 3.48 2.97
C LEU A 287 12.90 3.80 1.46
N GLY A 288 11.84 4.32 0.83
CA GLY A 288 11.86 4.85 -0.54
C GLY A 288 11.35 3.90 -1.62
N TRP A 289 10.82 2.71 -1.28
CA TRP A 289 10.10 1.89 -2.26
C TRP A 289 8.69 2.45 -2.47
N ARG A 290 8.28 2.69 -3.72
CA ARG A 290 6.98 3.30 -4.06
C ARG A 290 5.99 2.32 -4.68
N ASN A 291 6.48 1.26 -5.31
CA ASN A 291 5.65 0.27 -5.98
C ASN A 291 5.36 -0.91 -5.04
N VAL A 292 4.66 -0.64 -3.94
CA VAL A 292 4.36 -1.60 -2.89
C VAL A 292 2.86 -1.83 -2.81
N SER A 293 2.46 -3.09 -2.84
CA SER A 293 1.06 -3.54 -2.67
C SER A 293 0.99 -4.65 -1.61
N VAL A 294 -0.17 -4.80 -1.01
CA VAL A 294 -0.47 -5.86 -0.03
C VAL A 294 -1.44 -6.84 -0.64
N LEU A 295 -1.16 -8.14 -0.52
CA LEU A 295 -2.06 -9.20 -1.00
C LEU A 295 -3.35 -9.19 -0.18
N ALA A 296 -4.47 -8.93 -0.86
CA ALA A 296 -5.79 -8.90 -0.25
C ALA A 296 -6.14 -10.25 0.40
N GLY A 297 -6.48 -10.23 1.69
CA GLY A 297 -6.75 -11.42 2.49
C GLY A 297 -5.51 -12.26 2.84
N GLY A 298 -4.31 -11.81 2.45
CA GLY A 298 -3.07 -12.53 2.70
C GLY A 298 -3.03 -13.95 2.10
N THR A 299 -2.26 -14.85 2.70
CA THR A 299 -2.20 -16.26 2.26
C THR A 299 -3.54 -16.99 2.44
N ARG A 300 -4.38 -16.56 3.40
CA ARG A 300 -5.75 -17.10 3.53
C ARG A 300 -6.61 -16.69 2.33
N GLY A 301 -6.54 -15.42 1.90
CA GLY A 301 -7.23 -14.94 0.70
C GLY A 301 -6.77 -15.68 -0.57
N TRP A 302 -5.47 -15.94 -0.69
CA TRP A 302 -4.88 -16.72 -1.77
C TRP A 302 -5.49 -18.13 -1.82
N ALA A 303 -5.49 -18.85 -0.69
CA ALA A 303 -6.08 -20.18 -0.59
C ALA A 303 -7.61 -20.17 -0.84
N SER A 304 -8.33 -19.17 -0.31
CA SER A 304 -9.77 -19.02 -0.53
C SER A 304 -10.13 -18.76 -2.00
N ALA A 305 -9.21 -18.19 -2.77
CA ALA A 305 -9.34 -18.01 -4.22
C ALA A 305 -9.04 -19.31 -5.01
N GLY A 306 -8.76 -20.42 -4.32
CA GLY A 306 -8.50 -21.73 -4.92
C GLY A 306 -7.06 -21.94 -5.37
N TYR A 307 -6.12 -21.09 -4.93
CA TYR A 307 -4.70 -21.24 -5.26
C TYR A 307 -3.95 -22.02 -4.19
N GLU A 308 -3.00 -22.83 -4.63
CA GLU A 308 -2.21 -23.72 -3.79
C GLU A 308 -1.21 -22.97 -2.92
N LEU A 309 -1.00 -23.50 -1.70
CA LEU A 309 0.08 -23.12 -0.79
C LEU A 309 1.03 -24.33 -0.64
N PHE A 310 2.32 -24.02 -0.57
CA PHE A 310 3.40 -25.01 -0.55
C PHE A 310 4.08 -25.04 0.81
N SER A 311 4.60 -26.22 1.19
CA SER A 311 5.37 -26.40 2.43
C SER A 311 6.82 -26.78 2.14
N GLY A 312 7.72 -26.35 2.98
CA GLY A 312 9.16 -26.64 2.88
C GLY A 312 10.02 -25.42 2.60
N SER A 313 11.33 -25.63 2.61
CA SER A 313 12.34 -24.68 2.15
C SER A 313 12.74 -24.99 0.71
N ASN A 314 13.13 -23.96 -0.06
CA ASN A 314 13.61 -24.12 -1.45
C ASN A 314 12.61 -24.83 -2.39
N VAL A 315 11.30 -24.63 -2.17
CA VAL A 315 10.23 -25.29 -2.95
C VAL A 315 10.32 -25.02 -4.45
N PRO A 316 10.64 -23.79 -4.94
CA PRO A 316 10.81 -23.54 -6.37
C PRO A 316 11.90 -24.41 -7.00
N SER A 317 13.02 -24.64 -6.30
CA SER A 317 14.11 -25.52 -6.77
C SER A 317 13.70 -26.99 -6.82
N LYS A 318 12.91 -27.43 -5.83
CA LYS A 318 12.37 -28.79 -5.81
C LYS A 318 11.38 -29.01 -6.97
N ALA A 319 10.41 -28.12 -7.14
CA ALA A 319 9.46 -28.18 -8.24
C ALA A 319 10.17 -28.16 -9.62
N PHE A 320 11.21 -27.34 -9.78
CA PHE A 320 12.04 -27.34 -10.97
C PHE A 320 12.75 -28.69 -11.16
N GLY A 321 13.31 -29.26 -10.10
CA GLY A 321 13.97 -30.57 -10.11
C GLY A 321 13.03 -31.68 -10.61
N GLU A 322 11.81 -31.73 -10.10
CA GLU A 322 10.77 -32.68 -10.53
C GLU A 322 10.41 -32.51 -12.00
N VAL A 323 10.22 -31.26 -12.48
CA VAL A 323 9.96 -30.98 -13.89
C VAL A 323 11.11 -31.45 -14.79
N ILE A 324 12.37 -31.23 -14.36
CA ILE A 324 13.55 -31.66 -15.13
C ILE A 324 13.66 -33.20 -15.13
N GLU A 325 13.45 -33.84 -14.00
CA GLU A 325 13.44 -35.30 -13.88
C GLU A 325 12.46 -35.91 -14.88
N HIS A 326 11.21 -35.47 -14.88
CA HIS A 326 10.19 -35.96 -15.82
C HIS A 326 10.51 -35.65 -17.28
N ARG A 327 10.96 -34.44 -17.61
CA ARG A 327 11.20 -34.01 -19.01
C ARG A 327 12.48 -34.55 -19.62
N LYS A 328 13.52 -34.75 -18.79
CA LYS A 328 14.86 -35.15 -19.22
C LYS A 328 15.16 -36.61 -18.93
N HIS A 329 14.23 -37.32 -18.27
CA HIS A 329 14.42 -38.71 -17.83
C HIS A 329 15.75 -38.88 -17.08
N THR A 330 15.95 -38.05 -16.05
CA THR A 330 17.17 -38.09 -15.27
C THR A 330 17.41 -39.51 -14.75
N PRO A 331 18.59 -40.12 -14.98
CA PRO A 331 18.87 -41.47 -14.53
C PRO A 331 18.78 -41.57 -13.00
N TRP A 332 18.16 -42.64 -12.55
CA TRP A 332 18.09 -42.97 -11.13
C TRP A 332 18.28 -44.46 -10.89
N ILE A 333 18.69 -44.85 -9.71
CA ILE A 333 18.76 -46.23 -9.27
C ILE A 333 18.04 -46.39 -7.92
N SER A 334 17.53 -47.58 -7.63
CA SER A 334 16.89 -47.86 -6.35
C SER A 334 17.93 -47.97 -5.23
N VAL A 335 17.48 -47.86 -3.97
CA VAL A 335 18.35 -48.08 -2.79
C VAL A 335 18.91 -49.51 -2.82
N ASP A 336 18.12 -50.50 -3.19
CA ASP A 336 18.54 -51.90 -3.28
C ASP A 336 19.61 -52.08 -4.36
N GLU A 337 19.43 -51.48 -5.53
CA GLU A 337 20.43 -51.51 -6.61
C GLU A 337 21.74 -50.83 -6.20
N LEU A 338 21.66 -49.69 -5.50
CA LEU A 338 22.84 -49.03 -4.95
C LEU A 338 23.57 -49.92 -3.95
N HIS A 339 22.83 -50.53 -3.05
CA HIS A 339 23.39 -51.46 -2.04
C HIS A 339 24.12 -52.65 -2.70
N GLU A 340 23.46 -53.28 -3.69
CA GLU A 340 24.09 -54.38 -4.45
C GLU A 340 25.37 -53.94 -5.19
N ARG A 341 25.43 -52.76 -5.74
CA ARG A 341 26.61 -52.22 -6.43
C ARG A 341 27.77 -51.98 -5.43
N VAL A 342 27.44 -51.45 -4.26
CA VAL A 342 28.44 -51.25 -3.18
C VAL A 342 28.99 -52.59 -2.71
N GLU A 343 28.12 -53.58 -2.49
CA GLU A 343 28.58 -54.92 -2.03
C GLU A 343 29.41 -55.67 -3.07
N ARG A 344 29.10 -55.49 -4.37
CA ARG A 344 29.92 -56.05 -5.46
C ARG A 344 31.25 -55.36 -5.65
N GLY A 345 31.48 -54.22 -4.99
CA GLY A 345 32.66 -53.40 -5.19
C GLY A 345 32.76 -52.72 -6.53
N ASP A 346 31.61 -52.36 -7.13
CA ASP A 346 31.55 -51.59 -8.35
C ASP A 346 32.28 -50.23 -8.17
N ASP A 347 32.94 -49.74 -9.23
CA ASP A 347 33.63 -48.43 -9.16
C ASP A 347 32.60 -47.30 -9.21
N ILE A 348 32.02 -46.98 -8.03
CA ILE A 348 31.01 -45.93 -7.84
C ILE A 348 31.41 -45.03 -6.66
N VAL A 349 31.01 -43.75 -6.77
CA VAL A 349 31.13 -42.77 -5.68
C VAL A 349 29.76 -42.28 -5.28
N VAL A 350 29.42 -42.43 -3.99
CA VAL A 350 28.17 -41.87 -3.45
C VAL A 350 28.47 -40.50 -2.88
N VAL A 351 27.79 -39.46 -3.45
CA VAL A 351 27.94 -38.10 -2.99
C VAL A 351 26.61 -37.64 -2.41
N ASP A 352 26.60 -37.23 -1.13
CA ASP A 352 25.44 -36.61 -0.49
C ASP A 352 25.47 -35.12 -0.72
N SER A 353 24.46 -34.60 -1.48
CA SER A 353 24.31 -33.17 -1.79
C SER A 353 23.40 -32.41 -0.83
N ARG A 354 22.91 -33.07 0.22
CA ARG A 354 22.10 -32.42 1.25
C ARG A 354 22.97 -31.47 2.08
N THR A 355 22.35 -30.40 2.59
CA THR A 355 23.02 -29.54 3.55
C THR A 355 23.27 -30.32 4.85
N PRO A 356 24.43 -30.12 5.52
CA PRO A 356 24.62 -30.66 6.89
C PRO A 356 23.53 -30.06 7.79
N GLU A 357 22.79 -30.90 8.49
CA GLU A 357 21.82 -30.49 9.50
C GLU A 357 22.53 -30.12 10.81
#